data_39d5eb4d734db054caaa5d4553ed176c
#
_entry.id   39d5eb4d734db054caaa5d4553ed176c
#
_cell.length_a   1.000
_cell.length_b   1.000
_cell.length_c   1.000
_cell.angle_alpha   90.00
_cell.angle_beta   90.00
_cell.angle_gamma   90.00
#
_symmetry.space_group_name_H-M   'P 1'
#
loop_
_entity.id
_entity.type
_entity.pdbx_description
1 polymer ?
#
loop_
_entity_poly.entity_id
_entity_poly.type
_entity_poly.pdbx_seq_one_letter_code
_entity_poly.pdbx_strand_id
1 'polypeptide(L)'
;MTIKSPHLQQPIEATPDSIAGVIASLPQQKAGERFAILSSGPQVYVQALSTPQGFQLEYQQGSIAEHYHCTREDLSVTVIIEVFRDYLAGDIFWKRRFQFECRDLRTPSYRAGFRVGQLFGKLAKYVGIRKV
;
A
#
# COMPACT_ATOMS: atom_id res chain seq x y z
N MET A 1 -15.25 2.21 -0.50
CA MET A 1 -13.84 1.99 -0.15
C MET A 1 -13.35 3.04 0.82
N THR A 2 -12.41 2.67 1.67
CA THR A 2 -11.78 3.60 2.62
C THR A 2 -10.28 3.68 2.39
N ILE A 3 -9.71 4.85 2.69
CA ILE A 3 -8.27 5.04 2.71
C ILE A 3 -7.82 5.25 4.16
N LYS A 4 -6.72 4.57 4.53
CA LYS A 4 -6.15 4.58 5.87
C LYS A 4 -4.69 5.02 5.79
N SER A 5 -4.26 5.76 6.80
CA SER A 5 -2.86 6.14 6.98
C SER A 5 -2.62 6.42 8.46
N PRO A 6 -1.40 6.19 9.00
CA PRO A 6 -1.14 6.42 10.43
C PRO A 6 -1.41 7.84 10.91
N HIS A 7 -1.29 8.85 10.04
CA HIS A 7 -1.56 10.23 10.41
C HIS A 7 -3.04 10.59 10.47
N LEU A 8 -3.91 9.73 9.94
CA LEU A 8 -5.35 9.91 10.03
C LEU A 8 -5.85 9.26 11.32
N GLN A 9 -6.69 9.96 12.08
CA GLN A 9 -7.25 9.43 13.31
C GLN A 9 -8.15 8.23 13.06
N GLN A 10 -8.81 8.19 11.89
CA GLN A 10 -9.70 7.12 11.48
C GLN A 10 -9.66 6.98 9.96
N PRO A 11 -10.06 5.82 9.41
CA PRO A 11 -10.22 5.68 7.98
C PRO A 11 -11.22 6.71 7.44
N ILE A 12 -10.93 7.24 6.26
CA ILE A 12 -11.83 8.18 5.59
C ILE A 12 -12.35 7.57 4.29
N GLU A 13 -13.48 8.08 3.81
CA GLU A 13 -14.01 7.66 2.53
C GLU A 13 -13.03 7.98 1.40
N ALA A 14 -12.77 7.00 0.55
CA ALA A 14 -11.91 7.18 -0.60
C ALA A 14 -12.67 7.85 -1.73
N THR A 15 -12.20 9.02 -2.13
CA THR A 15 -12.65 9.76 -3.31
C THR A 15 -11.40 10.13 -4.10
N PRO A 16 -11.53 10.53 -5.38
CA PRO A 16 -10.36 11.03 -6.13
C PRO A 16 -9.62 12.14 -5.39
N ASP A 17 -10.34 13.04 -4.72
CA ASP A 17 -9.73 14.16 -4.01
C ASP A 17 -9.08 13.73 -2.70
N SER A 18 -9.74 12.88 -1.90
CA SER A 18 -9.16 12.42 -0.65
C SER A 18 -7.91 11.56 -0.89
N ILE A 19 -7.91 10.75 -1.93
CA ILE A 19 -6.74 9.98 -2.36
C ILE A 19 -5.57 10.92 -2.66
N ALA A 20 -5.79 11.94 -3.50
CA ALA A 20 -4.74 12.89 -3.85
C ALA A 20 -4.18 13.59 -2.62
N GLY A 21 -5.04 14.03 -1.72
CA GLY A 21 -4.63 14.73 -0.50
C GLY A 21 -3.80 13.85 0.42
N VAL A 22 -4.25 12.62 0.68
CA VAL A 22 -3.54 11.69 1.57
C VAL A 22 -2.19 11.31 0.97
N ILE A 23 -2.15 10.89 -0.29
CA ILE A 23 -0.89 10.45 -0.93
C ILE A 23 0.13 11.61 -0.97
N ALA A 24 -0.30 12.80 -1.36
CA ALA A 24 0.59 13.96 -1.44
C ALA A 24 1.17 14.36 -0.08
N SER A 25 0.48 14.06 1.02
CA SER A 25 0.93 14.39 2.37
C SER A 25 1.96 13.41 2.94
N LEU A 26 2.09 12.21 2.36
CA LEU A 26 2.92 11.14 2.94
C LEU A 26 4.39 11.52 3.13
N PRO A 27 5.05 12.22 2.18
CA PRO A 27 6.46 12.59 2.36
C PRO A 27 6.73 13.49 3.58
N GLN A 28 5.74 14.22 4.08
CA GLN A 28 5.87 15.12 5.23
C GLN A 28 5.60 14.43 6.57
N GLN A 29 5.16 13.17 6.55
CA GLN A 29 4.86 12.46 7.78
C GLN A 29 6.12 11.97 8.48
N LYS A 30 5.98 11.55 9.74
CA LYS A 30 7.08 10.98 10.51
C LYS A 30 7.58 9.68 9.87
N ALA A 31 8.86 9.39 10.05
CA ALA A 31 9.42 8.11 9.63
C ALA A 31 8.61 6.95 10.23
N GLY A 32 8.24 5.98 9.38
CA GLY A 32 7.40 4.86 9.78
C GLY A 32 5.90 5.13 9.67
N GLU A 33 5.49 6.35 9.36
CA GLU A 33 4.07 6.72 9.17
C GLU A 33 3.76 7.19 7.74
N ARG A 34 4.69 6.97 6.82
CA ARG A 34 4.61 7.49 5.44
C ARG A 34 3.97 6.49 4.48
N PHE A 35 2.90 5.84 4.90
CA PHE A 35 2.19 4.89 4.03
C PHE A 35 0.69 5.12 4.06
N ALA A 36 0.02 4.66 3.01
CA ALA A 36 -1.43 4.68 2.90
C ALA A 36 -1.93 3.37 2.29
N ILE A 37 -3.11 2.95 2.72
CA ILE A 37 -3.76 1.71 2.29
C ILE A 37 -5.16 2.06 1.80
N LEU A 38 -5.47 1.66 0.57
CA LEU A 38 -6.80 1.74 0.00
C LEU A 38 -7.39 0.33 -0.08
N SER A 39 -8.41 0.06 0.72
CA SER A 39 -9.00 -1.27 0.86
C SER A 39 -10.34 -1.36 0.18
N SER A 40 -10.55 -2.44 -0.57
CA SER A 40 -11.86 -2.81 -1.13
C SER A 40 -12.56 -3.91 -0.33
N GLY A 41 -11.86 -4.54 0.60
CA GLY A 41 -12.39 -5.59 1.45
C GLY A 41 -11.31 -6.15 2.37
N PRO A 42 -11.64 -7.15 3.21
CA PRO A 42 -10.65 -7.79 4.07
C PRO A 42 -9.51 -8.39 3.25
N GLN A 43 -8.29 -8.00 3.56
CA GLN A 43 -7.08 -8.49 2.89
C GLN A 43 -7.01 -8.21 1.38
N VAL A 44 -7.83 -7.29 0.87
CA VAL A 44 -7.83 -6.85 -0.53
C VAL A 44 -7.56 -5.34 -0.53
N TYR A 45 -6.35 -4.97 -0.93
CA TYR A 45 -5.93 -3.58 -0.86
C TYR A 45 -4.77 -3.27 -1.80
N VAL A 46 -4.59 -1.99 -2.05
CA VAL A 46 -3.36 -1.42 -2.61
C VAL A 46 -2.75 -0.50 -1.56
N GLN A 47 -1.42 -0.47 -1.51
CA GLN A 47 -0.72 0.38 -0.56
C GLN A 47 0.48 1.05 -1.20
N ALA A 48 0.84 2.20 -0.65
CA ALA A 48 2.00 2.95 -1.07
C ALA A 48 2.79 3.41 0.15
N LEU A 49 4.12 3.35 0.03
CA LEU A 49 5.04 3.83 1.04
C LEU A 49 5.96 4.89 0.43
N SER A 50 5.99 6.07 1.05
CA SER A 50 6.92 7.13 0.65
C SER A 50 8.29 6.90 1.26
N THR A 51 9.32 6.93 0.43
CA THR A 51 10.73 6.80 0.83
C THR A 51 11.53 7.97 0.26
N PRO A 52 12.78 8.19 0.70
CA PRO A 52 13.62 9.22 0.10
C PRO A 52 13.88 9.05 -1.41
N GLN A 53 13.74 7.83 -1.93
CA GLN A 53 13.95 7.53 -3.35
C GLN A 53 12.67 7.64 -4.19
N GLY A 54 11.51 7.76 -3.56
CA GLY A 54 10.22 7.76 -4.23
C GLY A 54 9.24 6.83 -3.53
N PHE A 55 8.21 6.39 -4.25
CA PHE A 55 7.19 5.53 -3.66
C PHE A 55 7.39 4.07 -4.03
N GLN A 56 7.16 3.21 -3.03
CA GLN A 56 6.98 1.77 -3.23
C GLN A 56 5.48 1.49 -3.35
N LEU A 57 5.13 0.55 -4.21
CA LEU A 57 3.74 0.16 -4.47
C LEU A 57 3.58 -1.33 -4.25
N GLU A 58 2.56 -1.71 -3.50
CA GLU A 58 2.21 -3.11 -3.25
C GLU A 58 0.71 -3.29 -3.34
N TYR A 59 0.27 -4.52 -3.61
CA TYR A 59 -1.15 -4.86 -3.53
C TYR A 59 -1.32 -6.30 -3.04
N GLN A 60 -2.49 -6.58 -2.48
CA GLN A 60 -2.84 -7.91 -1.97
C GLN A 60 -4.22 -8.30 -2.46
N GLN A 61 -4.38 -9.58 -2.81
CA GLN A 61 -5.59 -10.11 -3.43
C GLN A 61 -6.25 -11.19 -2.57
N GLY A 62 -6.61 -10.86 -1.33
CA GLY A 62 -7.42 -11.73 -0.49
C GLY A 62 -6.67 -12.54 0.55
N SER A 63 -5.36 -12.73 0.42
CA SER A 63 -4.56 -13.42 1.43
C SER A 63 -3.13 -12.94 1.42
N ILE A 64 -2.42 -13.17 2.52
CA ILE A 64 -1.00 -12.83 2.63
C ILE A 64 -0.11 -13.66 1.70
N ALA A 65 -0.62 -14.77 1.16
CA ALA A 65 0.07 -15.55 0.13
C ALA A 65 0.04 -14.86 -1.24
N GLU A 66 -0.91 -13.97 -1.45
CA GLU A 66 -1.11 -13.26 -2.72
C GLU A 66 -0.79 -11.79 -2.56
N HIS A 67 0.38 -11.52 -2.02
CA HIS A 67 0.93 -10.17 -1.84
C HIS A 67 1.95 -9.89 -2.92
N TYR A 68 1.82 -8.76 -3.61
CA TYR A 68 2.63 -8.40 -4.77
C TYR A 68 3.34 -7.07 -4.53
N HIS A 69 4.61 -7.04 -4.88
CA HIS A 69 5.47 -5.87 -4.72
C HIS A 69 5.95 -5.40 -6.09
N CYS A 70 5.79 -4.10 -6.37
CA CYS A 70 6.33 -3.51 -7.58
C CYS A 70 7.86 -3.52 -7.54
N THR A 71 8.49 -3.96 -8.63
CA THR A 71 9.95 -4.03 -8.71
C THR A 71 10.61 -2.64 -8.73
N ARG A 72 9.89 -1.62 -9.20
CA ARG A 72 10.33 -0.23 -9.11
C ARG A 72 9.94 0.36 -7.77
N GLU A 73 10.91 0.98 -7.09
CA GLU A 73 10.71 1.60 -5.78
C GLU A 73 10.89 3.12 -5.83
N ASP A 74 10.92 3.69 -7.03
CA ASP A 74 11.15 5.11 -7.30
C ASP A 74 9.95 5.79 -7.97
N LEU A 75 8.74 5.29 -7.72
CA LEU A 75 7.54 5.80 -8.36
C LEU A 75 7.22 7.20 -7.86
N SER A 76 6.71 8.05 -8.76
CA SER A 76 6.33 9.41 -8.40
C SER A 76 5.00 9.47 -7.66
N VAL A 77 4.78 10.57 -6.96
CA VAL A 77 3.49 10.83 -6.29
C VAL A 77 2.34 10.82 -7.29
N THR A 78 2.54 11.38 -8.47
CA THR A 78 1.52 11.42 -9.53
C THR A 78 1.12 10.03 -9.97
N VAL A 79 2.09 9.14 -10.17
CA VAL A 79 1.84 7.74 -10.57
C VAL A 79 1.05 7.01 -9.48
N ILE A 80 1.40 7.21 -8.21
CA ILE A 80 0.69 6.56 -7.10
C ILE A 80 -0.76 7.05 -7.03
N ILE A 81 -0.99 8.34 -7.18
CA ILE A 81 -2.35 8.90 -7.19
C ILE A 81 -3.16 8.29 -8.34
N GLU A 82 -2.58 8.18 -9.53
CA GLU A 82 -3.25 7.54 -10.67
C GLU A 82 -3.63 6.09 -10.37
N VAL A 83 -2.68 5.31 -9.82
CA VAL A 83 -2.93 3.91 -9.48
C VAL A 83 -4.06 3.78 -8.45
N PHE A 84 -4.04 4.61 -7.41
CA PHE A 84 -5.09 4.57 -6.38
C PHE A 84 -6.46 4.96 -6.94
N ARG A 85 -6.50 5.96 -7.82
CA ARG A 85 -7.75 6.36 -8.48
C ARG A 85 -8.28 5.27 -9.42
N ASP A 86 -7.39 4.62 -10.16
CA ASP A 86 -7.76 3.48 -11.01
C ASP A 86 -8.29 2.32 -10.16
N TYR A 87 -7.64 2.03 -9.04
CA TYR A 87 -8.09 1.01 -8.10
C TYR A 87 -9.49 1.34 -7.58
N LEU A 88 -9.73 2.59 -7.19
CA LEU A 88 -11.04 3.04 -6.73
C LEU A 88 -12.12 2.85 -7.81
N ALA A 89 -11.78 3.11 -9.06
CA ALA A 89 -12.70 2.98 -10.19
C ALA A 89 -12.89 1.53 -10.65
N GLY A 90 -12.15 0.58 -10.09
CA GLY A 90 -12.22 -0.82 -10.51
C GLY A 90 -11.41 -1.13 -11.75
N ASP A 91 -10.55 -0.22 -12.21
CA ASP A 91 -9.64 -0.43 -13.32
C ASP A 91 -8.44 -1.25 -12.84
N ILE A 92 -8.10 -2.30 -13.59
CA ILE A 92 -7.00 -3.20 -13.25
C ILE A 92 -5.79 -3.05 -14.18
N PHE A 93 -5.84 -2.19 -15.16
CA PHE A 93 -4.75 -2.05 -16.14
C PHE A 93 -3.44 -1.54 -15.52
N TRP A 94 -3.49 -0.84 -14.40
CA TRP A 94 -2.30 -0.43 -13.67
C TRP A 94 -1.41 -1.62 -13.29
N LYS A 95 -1.97 -2.82 -13.10
CA LYS A 95 -1.20 -4.03 -12.82
C LYS A 95 -0.29 -4.44 -13.98
N ARG A 96 -0.60 -3.98 -15.20
CA ARG A 96 0.20 -4.25 -16.40
C ARG A 96 1.20 -3.14 -16.70
N ARG A 97 1.04 -1.96 -16.07
CA ARG A 97 1.98 -0.84 -16.23
C ARG A 97 3.34 -1.12 -15.62
N PHE A 98 3.37 -1.95 -14.58
CA PHE A 98 4.56 -2.22 -13.79
C PHE A 98 4.80 -3.72 -13.72
N GLN A 99 6.03 -4.07 -13.39
CA GLN A 99 6.38 -5.45 -13.07
C GLN A 99 6.21 -5.66 -11.58
N PHE A 100 5.46 -6.70 -11.21
CA PHE A 100 5.23 -7.08 -9.82
C PHE A 100 5.81 -8.46 -9.56
N GLU A 101 6.33 -8.65 -8.35
CA GLU A 101 6.77 -9.94 -7.83
C GLU A 101 5.84 -10.37 -6.72
N CYS A 102 5.40 -11.63 -6.77
CA CYS A 102 4.64 -12.22 -5.67
C CYS A 102 5.57 -12.47 -4.49
N ARG A 103 5.19 -11.94 -3.33
CA ARG A 103 5.88 -12.17 -2.06
C ARG A 103 4.91 -12.80 -1.09
N ASP A 104 5.02 -14.11 -0.94
CA ASP A 104 4.19 -14.85 0.01
C ASP A 104 4.61 -14.46 1.44
N LEU A 105 3.81 -13.62 2.10
CA LEU A 105 4.12 -13.13 3.43
C LEU A 105 4.00 -14.20 4.53
N ARG A 106 3.53 -15.40 4.19
CA ARG A 106 3.60 -16.53 5.11
C ARG A 106 5.03 -17.04 5.27
N THR A 107 5.89 -16.76 4.27
CA THR A 107 7.27 -17.22 4.27
C THR A 107 8.10 -16.46 5.31
N PRO A 108 8.71 -17.13 6.30
CA PRO A 108 9.46 -16.44 7.35
C PRO A 108 10.57 -15.54 6.85
N SER A 109 11.21 -15.90 5.73
CA SER A 109 12.29 -15.11 5.14
C SER A 109 11.85 -13.70 4.73
N TYR A 110 10.62 -13.53 4.24
CA TYR A 110 10.10 -12.22 3.92
C TYR A 110 9.74 -11.43 5.17
N ARG A 111 9.18 -12.09 6.17
CA ARG A 111 8.84 -11.41 7.43
C ARG A 111 10.07 -10.99 8.21
N ALA A 112 11.15 -11.74 8.10
CA ALA A 112 12.44 -11.39 8.68
C ALA A 112 13.20 -10.38 7.83
N GLY A 113 12.86 -10.23 6.57
CA GLY A 113 13.42 -9.22 5.67
C GLY A 113 13.08 -7.82 6.16
N PHE A 114 14.06 -6.98 6.21
CA PHE A 114 14.03 -5.72 6.93
C PHE A 114 12.82 -4.82 6.66
N ARG A 115 12.54 -4.45 5.39
CA ARG A 115 11.43 -3.53 5.07
C ARG A 115 10.08 -4.21 5.08
N VAL A 116 10.02 -5.39 4.49
CA VAL A 116 8.78 -6.17 4.40
C VAL A 116 8.29 -6.56 5.79
N GLY A 117 9.20 -6.99 6.66
CA GLY A 117 8.85 -7.34 8.03
C GLY A 117 8.33 -6.16 8.84
N GLN A 118 8.97 -4.99 8.70
CA GLN A 118 8.53 -3.76 9.39
C GLN A 118 7.17 -3.31 8.89
N LEU A 119 6.98 -3.29 7.57
CA LEU A 119 5.72 -2.88 6.97
C LEU A 119 4.61 -3.86 7.33
N PHE A 120 4.88 -5.16 7.30
CA PHE A 120 3.91 -6.19 7.69
C PHE A 120 3.41 -5.99 9.11
N GLY A 121 4.31 -5.72 10.07
CA GLY A 121 3.93 -5.49 11.45
C GLY A 121 2.98 -4.29 11.62
N LYS A 122 3.19 -3.23 10.84
CA LYS A 122 2.32 -2.05 10.84
C LYS A 122 1.01 -2.31 10.10
N LEU A 123 1.08 -2.97 8.95
CA LEU A 123 -0.09 -3.26 8.13
C LEU A 123 -1.08 -4.20 8.83
N ALA A 124 -0.59 -5.18 9.57
CA ALA A 124 -1.45 -6.10 10.31
C ALA A 124 -2.45 -5.37 11.20
N LYS A 125 -2.03 -4.24 11.77
CA LYS A 125 -2.87 -3.40 12.61
C LYS A 125 -3.99 -2.72 11.83
N TYR A 126 -3.74 -2.35 10.55
CA TYR A 126 -4.68 -1.57 9.74
C TYR A 126 -5.57 -2.42 8.84
N VAL A 127 -5.14 -3.61 8.45
CA VAL A 127 -5.88 -4.47 7.51
C VAL A 127 -6.38 -5.77 8.13
N GLY A 128 -6.14 -5.98 9.42
CA GLY A 128 -6.61 -7.17 10.14
C GLY A 128 -5.84 -8.44 9.82
N ILE A 129 -4.64 -8.34 9.30
CA ILE A 129 -3.78 -9.48 9.02
C ILE A 129 -3.27 -10.05 10.35
N ARG A 130 -3.49 -11.35 10.56
CA ARG A 130 -2.97 -12.01 11.75
C ARG A 130 -1.48 -12.30 11.59
N LYS A 131 -0.71 -11.97 12.64
CA LYS A 131 0.68 -12.41 12.71
C LYS A 131 0.70 -13.92 12.90
N VAL A 132 1.41 -14.56 12.04
CA VAL A 132 1.60 -16.01 12.11
C VAL A 132 2.93 -16.31 12.79
#